data_e59575f0c9048d2df46cb10a26a7246f
#
_entry.id   e59575f0c9048d2df46cb10a26a7246f
#
_cell.length_a   1.000
_cell.length_b   1.000
_cell.length_c   1.000
_cell.angle_alpha   90.00
_cell.angle_beta   90.00
_cell.angle_gamma   90.00
#
_symmetry.space_group_name_H-M   'P 1'
#
loop_
_entity.id
_entity.type
_entity.pdbx_description
1 polymer ?
#
loop_
_entity_poly.entity_id
_entity_poly.type
_entity_poly.pdbx_seq_one_letter_code
_entity_poly.pdbx_strand_id
1 'polypeptide(L)'
;VTCPGSPLEAERSAKSRLKQWALSTRCYPQDFEARLTRVRKKPRILFLTRLWDPEEPAVQQYPDLQAEWRQVNADRIELLHRLQSAFPAQFTGGVSDNACARRLCPELIVPDKLTGKRAYLHRMQHTEICVASTGLHGSTGWKLAEYVAAGRAIVTEPLRYTLPGGFE
;
A
#
# COMPACT_ATOMS: atom_id res chain seq x y z
N VAL A 1 -19.65 2.79 14.66
CA VAL A 1 -19.97 4.22 14.64
C VAL A 1 -19.95 4.64 13.18
N THR A 2 -21.12 4.77 12.56
CA THR A 2 -21.26 5.29 11.18
C THR A 2 -21.16 6.81 11.24
N CYS A 3 -20.15 7.38 10.59
CA CYS A 3 -20.10 8.83 10.37
C CYS A 3 -21.26 9.23 9.46
N PRO A 4 -22.01 10.30 9.77
CA PRO A 4 -23.04 10.82 8.88
C PRO A 4 -22.37 11.32 7.60
N GLY A 5 -22.95 10.95 6.44
CA GLY A 5 -22.44 11.32 5.12
C GLY A 5 -22.31 12.84 4.95
N SER A 6 -21.26 13.25 4.27
CA SER A 6 -21.02 14.66 3.98
C SER A 6 -22.07 15.21 3.01
N PRO A 7 -22.42 16.51 3.08
CA PRO A 7 -23.39 17.17 2.18
C PRO A 7 -23.07 17.05 0.68
N LEU A 8 -21.85 16.70 0.31
CA LEU A 8 -21.40 16.51 -1.07
C LEU A 8 -21.89 15.20 -1.73
N GLU A 9 -22.54 14.31 -0.98
CA GLU A 9 -23.09 13.06 -1.53
C GLU A 9 -24.47 13.23 -2.18
N ALA A 10 -25.17 14.35 -1.95
CA ALA A 10 -26.55 14.54 -2.39
C ALA A 10 -26.73 14.80 -3.89
N GLU A 11 -25.68 15.20 -4.63
CA GLU A 11 -25.81 15.61 -6.05
C GLU A 11 -25.28 14.61 -7.08
N ARG A 12 -24.91 13.42 -6.69
CA ARG A 12 -24.40 12.43 -7.66
C ARG A 12 -25.55 11.80 -8.44
N SER A 13 -25.54 11.97 -9.79
CA SER A 13 -26.56 11.37 -10.67
C SER A 13 -26.65 9.84 -10.46
N ALA A 14 -27.84 9.25 -10.72
CA ALA A 14 -28.05 7.81 -10.60
C ALA A 14 -27.05 6.99 -11.43
N LYS A 15 -26.62 7.50 -12.60
CA LYS A 15 -25.56 6.89 -13.44
C LYS A 15 -24.19 6.88 -12.74
N SER A 16 -23.84 7.97 -12.03
CA SER A 16 -22.61 8.07 -11.25
C SER A 16 -22.62 7.10 -10.07
N ARG A 17 -23.76 6.94 -9.40
CA ARG A 17 -23.94 6.00 -8.29
C ARG A 17 -23.87 4.55 -8.77
N LEU A 18 -24.48 4.22 -9.91
CA LEU A 18 -24.42 2.87 -10.52
C LEU A 18 -22.99 2.53 -10.98
N LYS A 19 -22.30 3.49 -11.61
CA LYS A 19 -20.90 3.33 -12.00
C LYS A 19 -20.00 3.16 -10.78
N GLN A 20 -20.23 3.91 -9.73
CA GLN A 20 -19.50 3.79 -8.47
C GLN A 20 -19.81 2.47 -7.74
N TRP A 21 -21.06 1.99 -7.80
CA TRP A 21 -21.43 0.68 -7.29
C TRP A 21 -20.77 -0.46 -8.09
N ALA A 22 -20.76 -0.37 -9.41
CA ALA A 22 -20.11 -1.36 -10.28
C ALA A 22 -18.58 -1.32 -10.16
N LEU A 23 -17.99 -0.15 -9.86
CA LEU A 23 -16.56 0.04 -9.67
C LEU A 23 -16.13 -0.02 -8.20
N SER A 24 -17.07 0.08 -7.24
CA SER A 24 -16.76 -0.07 -5.82
C SER A 24 -16.40 -1.52 -5.56
N THR A 25 -15.13 -1.77 -5.47
CA THR A 25 -14.57 -2.96 -4.86
C THR A 25 -14.87 -2.92 -3.36
N ARG A 26 -16.11 -3.25 -2.97
CA ARG A 26 -16.38 -3.55 -1.56
C ARG A 26 -15.53 -4.76 -1.22
N CYS A 27 -14.59 -4.58 -0.32
CA CYS A 27 -13.80 -5.66 0.25
C CYS A 27 -14.39 -5.98 1.63
N TYR A 28 -14.70 -7.22 1.84
CA TYR A 28 -15.15 -7.73 3.12
C TYR A 28 -13.95 -8.32 3.88
N PRO A 29 -14.02 -8.50 5.22
CA PRO A 29 -12.92 -9.08 5.98
C PRO A 29 -12.40 -10.40 5.40
N GLN A 30 -13.29 -11.28 4.95
CA GLN A 30 -12.93 -12.57 4.34
C GLN A 30 -12.16 -12.44 3.01
N ASP A 31 -12.22 -11.28 2.34
CA ASP A 31 -11.46 -11.05 1.11
C ASP A 31 -9.96 -10.85 1.39
N PHE A 32 -9.61 -10.53 2.63
CA PHE A 32 -8.22 -10.40 3.08
C PHE A 32 -7.67 -11.73 3.58
N GLU A 33 -8.51 -12.62 4.07
CA GLU A 33 -8.10 -13.90 4.60
C GLU A 33 -7.53 -14.79 3.49
N ALA A 34 -6.44 -15.46 3.77
CA ALA A 34 -5.86 -16.44 2.87
C ALA A 34 -5.73 -17.79 3.56
N ARG A 35 -6.05 -18.86 2.83
CA ARG A 35 -5.75 -20.19 3.32
C ARG A 35 -4.23 -20.35 3.43
N LEU A 36 -3.77 -21.00 4.50
CA LEU A 36 -2.37 -21.37 4.65
C LEU A 36 -1.96 -22.20 3.43
N THR A 37 -1.14 -21.62 2.59
CA THR A 37 -0.57 -22.29 1.44
C THR A 37 0.77 -22.91 1.86
N ARG A 38 1.12 -24.01 1.23
CA ARG A 38 2.45 -24.61 1.43
C ARG A 38 3.53 -23.58 1.09
N VAL A 39 4.43 -23.33 2.04
CA VAL A 39 5.56 -22.42 1.83
C VAL A 39 6.44 -22.96 0.70
N ARG A 40 6.73 -22.11 -0.28
CA ARG A 40 7.61 -22.45 -1.39
C ARG A 40 9.06 -22.52 -0.92
N LYS A 41 9.87 -23.37 -1.55
CA LYS A 41 11.33 -23.39 -1.31
C LYS A 41 12.01 -22.04 -1.61
N LYS A 42 11.46 -21.28 -2.57
CA LYS A 42 11.83 -19.89 -2.87
C LYS A 42 10.59 -19.04 -2.65
N PRO A 43 10.41 -18.43 -1.46
CA PRO A 43 9.24 -17.63 -1.14
C PRO A 43 9.17 -16.40 -2.03
N ARG A 44 7.96 -16.00 -2.39
CA ARG A 44 7.71 -14.74 -3.11
C ARG A 44 7.67 -13.59 -2.13
N ILE A 45 8.13 -12.44 -2.59
CA ILE A 45 8.20 -11.20 -1.82
C ILE A 45 7.33 -10.16 -2.51
N LEU A 46 6.49 -9.47 -1.77
CA LEU A 46 5.62 -8.40 -2.26
C LEU A 46 5.91 -7.08 -1.55
N PHE A 47 6.19 -6.04 -2.33
CA PHE A 47 6.23 -4.67 -1.85
C PHE A 47 5.64 -3.72 -2.89
N LEU A 48 4.38 -3.36 -2.73
CA LEU A 48 3.70 -2.35 -3.54
C LEU A 48 3.46 -1.11 -2.67
N THR A 49 3.84 0.06 -3.14
CA THR A 49 3.71 1.30 -2.40
C THR A 49 3.27 2.47 -3.29
N ARG A 50 3.12 3.63 -2.73
CA ARG A 50 2.92 4.89 -3.45
C ARG A 50 3.87 5.94 -2.89
N LEU A 51 4.18 6.94 -3.69
CA LEU A 51 4.93 8.11 -3.24
C LEU A 51 3.99 9.26 -2.94
N TRP A 52 4.39 10.07 -1.97
CA TRP A 52 3.72 11.31 -1.59
C TRP A 52 4.37 12.47 -2.33
N ASP A 53 3.60 13.41 -2.84
CA ASP A 53 4.17 14.56 -3.54
C ASP A 53 4.47 15.69 -2.54
N PRO A 54 5.75 15.93 -2.19
CA PRO A 54 6.13 16.98 -1.26
C PRO A 54 5.88 18.39 -1.82
N GLU A 55 5.66 18.51 -3.13
CA GLU A 55 5.35 19.77 -3.81
C GLU A 55 3.84 20.02 -3.89
N GLU A 56 3.01 19.18 -3.28
CA GLU A 56 1.57 19.40 -3.22
C GLU A 56 1.26 20.72 -2.49
N PRO A 57 0.39 21.60 -3.04
CA PRO A 57 0.11 22.92 -2.43
C PRO A 57 -0.30 22.88 -0.97
N ALA A 58 -1.02 21.84 -0.56
CA ALA A 58 -1.45 21.66 0.82
C ALA A 58 -0.27 21.42 1.80
N VAL A 59 0.88 21.03 1.30
CA VAL A 59 2.07 20.67 2.12
C VAL A 59 3.13 21.77 2.08
N GLN A 60 3.10 22.64 1.07
CA GLN A 60 4.14 23.66 0.86
C GLN A 60 4.34 24.60 2.06
N GLN A 61 3.31 24.85 2.84
CA GLN A 61 3.40 25.69 4.03
C GLN A 61 3.96 24.96 5.27
N TYR A 62 4.26 23.67 5.16
CA TYR A 62 4.77 22.83 6.25
C TYR A 62 6.12 22.20 5.89
N PRO A 63 7.26 22.90 6.10
CA PRO A 63 8.60 22.41 5.72
C PRO A 63 8.97 21.05 6.33
N ASP A 64 8.61 20.84 7.60
CA ASP A 64 8.90 19.58 8.30
C ASP A 64 8.14 18.41 7.67
N LEU A 65 6.87 18.63 7.28
CA LEU A 65 6.08 17.62 6.61
C LEU A 65 6.60 17.33 5.20
N GLN A 66 7.06 18.34 4.47
CA GLN A 66 7.73 18.15 3.20
C GLN A 66 9.01 17.30 3.34
N ALA A 67 9.82 17.60 4.36
CA ALA A 67 11.04 16.85 4.64
C ALA A 67 10.73 15.38 4.97
N GLU A 68 9.72 15.14 5.80
CA GLU A 68 9.23 13.79 6.10
C GLU A 68 8.78 13.04 4.84
N TRP A 69 8.00 13.67 3.96
CA TRP A 69 7.53 13.04 2.73
C TRP A 69 8.68 12.71 1.78
N ARG A 70 9.68 13.59 1.67
CA ARG A 70 10.90 13.32 0.89
C ARG A 70 11.66 12.13 1.46
N GLN A 71 11.82 12.05 2.77
CA GLN A 71 12.52 10.94 3.43
C GLN A 71 11.78 9.62 3.22
N VAL A 72 10.47 9.58 3.49
CA VAL A 72 9.64 8.37 3.27
C VAL A 72 9.69 7.90 1.82
N ASN A 73 9.69 8.83 0.86
CA ASN A 73 9.83 8.47 -0.55
C ASN A 73 11.21 7.89 -0.86
N ALA A 74 12.29 8.51 -0.35
CA ALA A 74 13.65 8.04 -0.55
C ALA A 74 13.84 6.61 0.00
N ASP A 75 13.38 6.36 1.21
CA ASP A 75 13.46 5.05 1.86
C ASP A 75 12.70 3.97 1.06
N ARG A 76 11.52 4.31 0.53
CA ARG A 76 10.72 3.41 -0.30
C ARG A 76 11.39 3.07 -1.63
N ILE A 77 11.97 4.07 -2.29
CA ILE A 77 12.68 3.89 -3.56
C ILE A 77 13.93 3.03 -3.33
N GLU A 78 14.72 3.34 -2.32
CA GLU A 78 15.90 2.56 -1.96
C GLU A 78 15.55 1.11 -1.64
N LEU A 79 14.52 0.88 -0.84
CA LEU A 79 14.07 -0.46 -0.50
C LEU A 79 13.61 -1.24 -1.73
N LEU A 80 12.91 -0.60 -2.67
CA LEU A 80 12.51 -1.23 -3.93
C LEU A 80 13.72 -1.68 -4.76
N HIS A 81 14.72 -0.82 -4.93
CA HIS A 81 15.95 -1.16 -5.65
C HIS A 81 16.71 -2.31 -4.98
N ARG A 82 16.83 -2.28 -3.66
CA ARG A 82 17.48 -3.36 -2.89
C ARG A 82 16.75 -4.68 -3.06
N LEU A 83 15.41 -4.69 -2.98
CA LEU A 83 14.63 -5.90 -3.15
C LEU A 83 14.70 -6.45 -4.58
N GLN A 84 14.67 -5.60 -5.60
CA GLN A 84 14.82 -6.00 -6.99
C GLN A 84 16.20 -6.61 -7.26
N SER A 85 17.25 -5.99 -6.72
CA SER A 85 18.62 -6.48 -6.88
C SER A 85 18.88 -7.78 -6.13
N ALA A 86 18.41 -7.89 -4.90
CA ALA A 86 18.68 -9.06 -4.06
C ALA A 86 17.81 -10.28 -4.41
N PHE A 87 16.60 -10.05 -4.91
CA PHE A 87 15.61 -11.10 -5.14
C PHE A 87 14.92 -11.00 -6.52
N PRO A 88 15.66 -10.92 -7.63
CA PRO A 88 15.10 -10.59 -8.96
C PRO A 88 14.04 -11.58 -9.45
N ALA A 89 14.11 -12.85 -9.03
CA ALA A 89 13.17 -13.89 -9.43
C ALA A 89 11.97 -14.06 -8.47
N GLN A 90 12.09 -13.60 -7.23
CA GLN A 90 11.07 -13.78 -6.18
C GLN A 90 10.28 -12.51 -5.92
N PHE A 91 10.87 -11.34 -6.22
CA PHE A 91 10.31 -10.06 -5.90
C PHE A 91 9.24 -9.62 -6.90
N THR A 92 8.14 -9.12 -6.37
CA THR A 92 7.11 -8.39 -7.11
C THR A 92 6.82 -7.10 -6.36
N GLY A 93 7.07 -5.97 -7.00
CA GLY A 93 6.86 -4.71 -6.31
C GLY A 93 7.10 -3.50 -7.20
N GLY A 94 6.84 -2.34 -6.64
CA GLY A 94 7.00 -1.06 -7.28
C GLY A 94 6.08 0.00 -6.70
N VAL A 95 6.00 1.13 -7.39
CA VAL A 95 5.18 2.28 -6.99
C VAL A 95 3.96 2.42 -7.89
N SER A 96 2.87 2.90 -7.32
CA SER A 96 1.68 3.29 -8.08
C SER A 96 2.00 4.50 -8.96
N ASP A 97 1.45 4.54 -10.16
CA ASP A 97 1.63 5.65 -11.09
C ASP A 97 0.99 6.93 -10.54
N ASN A 98 1.81 7.95 -10.36
CA ASN A 98 1.40 9.32 -10.04
C ASN A 98 2.48 10.32 -10.50
N ALA A 99 2.19 11.61 -10.44
CA ALA A 99 3.10 12.66 -10.90
C ALA A 99 4.46 12.62 -10.17
N CYS A 100 4.46 12.36 -8.87
CA CYS A 100 5.68 12.25 -8.08
C CYS A 100 6.53 11.03 -8.50
N ALA A 101 5.91 9.87 -8.68
CA ALA A 101 6.61 8.66 -9.13
C ALA A 101 7.22 8.83 -10.52
N ARG A 102 6.49 9.43 -11.45
CA ARG A 102 6.99 9.73 -12.80
C ARG A 102 8.20 10.66 -12.79
N ARG A 103 8.29 11.55 -11.80
CA ARG A 103 9.40 12.48 -11.64
C ARG A 103 10.61 11.84 -10.96
N LEU A 104 10.39 11.01 -9.93
CA LEU A 104 11.44 10.51 -9.05
C LEU A 104 11.99 9.13 -9.45
N CYS A 105 11.14 8.22 -9.94
CA CYS A 105 11.52 6.83 -10.21
C CYS A 105 10.59 6.18 -11.26
N PRO A 106 10.58 6.68 -12.50
CA PRO A 106 9.70 6.16 -13.54
C PRO A 106 9.88 4.67 -13.82
N GLU A 107 11.10 4.16 -13.62
CA GLU A 107 11.45 2.74 -13.81
C GLU A 107 10.83 1.80 -12.76
N LEU A 108 10.38 2.34 -11.62
CA LEU A 108 9.73 1.57 -10.55
C LEU A 108 8.20 1.58 -10.65
N ILE A 109 7.65 2.31 -11.63
CA ILE A 109 6.20 2.38 -11.79
C ILE A 109 5.66 1.05 -12.29
N VAL A 110 4.67 0.53 -11.59
CA VAL A 110 3.97 -0.69 -11.99
C VAL A 110 2.63 -0.37 -12.64
N PRO A 111 2.20 -1.17 -13.62
CA PRO A 111 0.91 -0.96 -14.28
C PRO A 111 -0.27 -0.95 -13.30
N ASP A 112 -1.28 -0.13 -13.54
CA ASP A 112 -2.50 -0.02 -12.71
C ASP A 112 -3.20 -1.34 -12.48
N LYS A 113 -3.15 -2.24 -13.47
CA LYS A 113 -3.67 -3.61 -13.32
C LYS A 113 -3.02 -4.41 -12.19
N LEU A 114 -1.87 -3.99 -11.67
CA LEU A 114 -1.17 -4.62 -10.55
C LEU A 114 -1.49 -3.95 -9.22
N THR A 115 -1.87 -2.68 -9.22
CA THR A 115 -2.14 -1.87 -8.03
C THR A 115 -3.61 -1.79 -7.66
N GLY A 116 -4.51 -2.15 -8.59
CA GLY A 116 -5.94 -2.22 -8.33
C GLY A 116 -6.26 -3.17 -7.16
N LYS A 117 -7.25 -2.82 -6.32
CA LYS A 117 -7.51 -3.50 -5.03
C LYS A 117 -7.63 -5.02 -5.16
N ARG A 118 -8.40 -5.53 -6.11
CA ARG A 118 -8.55 -6.99 -6.32
C ARG A 118 -7.25 -7.67 -6.73
N ALA A 119 -6.50 -7.06 -7.64
CA ALA A 119 -5.22 -7.61 -8.09
C ALA A 119 -4.19 -7.60 -6.95
N TYR A 120 -4.18 -6.55 -6.15
CA TYR A 120 -3.36 -6.46 -4.95
C TYR A 120 -3.72 -7.55 -3.93
N LEU A 121 -5.00 -7.73 -3.59
CA LEU A 121 -5.46 -8.76 -2.67
C LEU A 121 -5.07 -10.17 -3.16
N HIS A 122 -5.32 -10.46 -4.44
CA HIS A 122 -4.93 -11.74 -5.03
C HIS A 122 -3.42 -11.99 -4.92
N ARG A 123 -2.58 -10.98 -5.19
CA ARG A 123 -1.12 -11.10 -5.05
C ARG A 123 -0.71 -11.33 -3.61
N MET A 124 -1.24 -10.54 -2.68
CA MET A 124 -0.99 -10.66 -1.26
C MET A 124 -1.31 -12.08 -0.75
N GLN A 125 -2.46 -12.63 -1.15
CA GLN A 125 -2.88 -13.97 -0.77
C GLN A 125 -1.98 -15.08 -1.34
N HIS A 126 -1.24 -14.81 -2.42
CA HIS A 126 -0.37 -15.77 -3.09
C HIS A 126 1.13 -15.49 -2.90
N THR A 127 1.47 -14.63 -1.94
CA THR A 127 2.84 -14.26 -1.61
C THR A 127 3.13 -14.68 -0.17
N GLU A 128 4.30 -15.21 0.08
CA GLU A 128 4.68 -15.67 1.41
C GLU A 128 5.18 -14.55 2.31
N ILE A 129 5.92 -13.58 1.75
CA ILE A 129 6.55 -12.48 2.49
C ILE A 129 6.02 -11.16 1.94
N CYS A 130 5.43 -10.37 2.81
CA CYS A 130 4.94 -9.03 2.47
C CYS A 130 5.74 -7.97 3.22
N VAL A 131 6.18 -6.95 2.50
CA VAL A 131 6.95 -5.84 3.07
C VAL A 131 6.02 -4.66 3.29
N ALA A 132 6.06 -4.10 4.49
CA ALA A 132 5.34 -2.90 4.86
C ALA A 132 6.34 -1.80 5.25
N SER A 133 6.20 -0.62 4.69
CA SER A 133 6.93 0.57 5.13
C SER A 133 6.03 1.44 6.00
N THR A 134 6.63 2.16 6.93
CA THR A 134 5.92 3.14 7.75
C THR A 134 5.26 4.21 6.88
N GLY A 135 4.16 4.73 7.37
CA GLY A 135 3.47 5.87 6.81
C GLY A 135 3.97 7.20 7.38
N LEU A 136 3.26 8.28 7.05
CA LEU A 136 3.53 9.60 7.62
C LEU A 136 3.37 9.58 9.14
N HIS A 137 4.17 10.40 9.81
CA HIS A 137 4.25 10.49 11.29
C HIS A 137 4.62 9.15 11.94
N GLY A 138 5.37 8.30 11.21
CA GLY A 138 5.73 6.96 11.67
C GLY A 138 4.53 6.03 11.84
N SER A 139 3.39 6.35 11.23
CA SER A 139 2.16 5.58 11.39
C SER A 139 2.30 4.18 10.80
N THR A 140 1.62 3.23 11.44
CA THR A 140 1.47 1.88 10.92
C THR A 140 0.47 1.92 9.77
N GLY A 141 0.92 1.60 8.57
CA GLY A 141 0.07 1.61 7.39
C GLY A 141 -0.99 0.50 7.40
N TRP A 142 -2.11 0.72 6.71
CA TRP A 142 -3.19 -0.28 6.54
C TRP A 142 -2.70 -1.63 6.02
N LYS A 143 -1.62 -1.64 5.25
CA LYS A 143 -1.04 -2.87 4.67
C LYS A 143 -0.58 -3.84 5.73
N LEU A 144 -0.07 -3.38 6.88
CA LEU A 144 0.30 -4.27 7.96
C LEU A 144 -0.90 -5.10 8.44
N ALA A 145 -2.03 -4.43 8.71
CA ALA A 145 -3.26 -5.12 9.13
C ALA A 145 -3.78 -6.08 8.04
N GLU A 146 -3.71 -5.68 6.78
CA GLU A 146 -4.09 -6.54 5.64
C GLU A 146 -3.20 -7.79 5.55
N TYR A 147 -1.89 -7.66 5.80
CA TYR A 147 -0.94 -8.78 5.77
C TYR A 147 -1.14 -9.74 6.96
N VAL A 148 -1.45 -9.17 8.13
CA VAL A 148 -1.83 -9.97 9.33
C VAL A 148 -3.09 -10.78 9.03
N ALA A 149 -4.14 -10.15 8.52
CA ALA A 149 -5.39 -10.82 8.15
C ALA A 149 -5.18 -11.94 7.10
N ALA A 150 -4.23 -11.74 6.19
CA ALA A 150 -3.86 -12.74 5.19
C ALA A 150 -2.92 -13.83 5.73
N GLY A 151 -2.46 -13.74 6.98
CA GLY A 151 -1.52 -14.70 7.56
C GLY A 151 -0.18 -14.74 6.83
N ARG A 152 0.34 -13.59 6.40
CA ARG A 152 1.62 -13.49 5.68
C ARG A 152 2.77 -13.25 6.65
N ALA A 153 3.96 -13.72 6.29
CA ALA A 153 5.18 -13.26 6.95
C ALA A 153 5.39 -11.79 6.59
N ILE A 154 5.66 -10.96 7.61
CA ILE A 154 5.74 -9.52 7.44
C ILE A 154 7.16 -9.05 7.76
N VAL A 155 7.71 -8.25 6.86
CA VAL A 155 8.95 -7.48 7.11
C VAL A 155 8.56 -6.03 7.14
N THR A 156 8.86 -5.36 8.23
CA THR A 156 8.57 -3.95 8.44
C THR A 156 9.67 -3.26 9.21
N GLU A 157 9.70 -1.95 9.16
CA GLU A 157 10.48 -1.12 10.08
C GLU A 157 9.97 -1.32 11.52
N PRO A 158 10.76 -0.97 12.55
CA PRO A 158 10.29 -1.00 13.93
C PRO A 158 9.00 -0.20 14.09
N LEU A 159 8.00 -0.82 14.69
CA LEU A 159 6.72 -0.16 14.93
C LEU A 159 6.88 0.88 16.04
N ARG A 160 6.41 2.11 15.79
CA ARG A 160 6.44 3.20 16.78
C ARG A 160 5.22 3.21 17.70
N TYR A 161 4.19 2.47 17.34
CA TYR A 161 2.92 2.41 18.09
C TYR A 161 2.62 0.98 18.49
N THR A 162 2.15 0.80 19.71
CA THR A 162 1.65 -0.50 20.18
C THR A 162 0.39 -0.88 19.40
N LEU A 163 0.38 -2.06 18.85
CA LEU A 163 -0.77 -2.59 18.13
C LEU A 163 -1.63 -3.46 19.06
N PRO A 164 -2.97 -3.46 18.89
CA PRO A 164 -3.83 -4.43 19.56
C PRO A 164 -3.41 -5.86 19.19
N GLY A 165 -3.37 -6.77 20.19
CA GLY A 165 -3.08 -8.18 19.94
C GLY A 165 -1.64 -8.63 20.18
N GLY A 166 -0.81 -7.80 20.82
CA GLY A 166 0.54 -8.20 21.27
C GLY A 166 1.54 -8.41 20.13
N PHE A 167 1.46 -7.61 19.09
CA PHE A 167 2.50 -7.51 18.06
C PHE A 167 3.61 -6.62 18.63
N GLU A 168 4.60 -7.23 19.27
CA GLU A 168 5.84 -6.59 19.73
C GLU A 168 6.98 -6.82 18.75
#